data_2664f11abc0ed6d867e6da4ec6bcde25
#
_entry.id   2664f11abc0ed6d867e6da4ec6bcde25
#
_cell.length_a   1.000
_cell.length_b   1.000
_cell.length_c   1.000
_cell.angle_alpha   90.00
_cell.angle_beta   90.00
_cell.angle_gamma   90.00
#
_symmetry.space_group_name_H-M   'P 1'
#
loop_
_entity.id
_entity.type
_entity.pdbx_description
1 polymer ?
#
loop_
_entity_poly.entity_id
_entity_poly.type
_entity_poly.pdbx_seq_one_letter_code
_entity_poly.pdbx_strand_id
1 'polypeptide(L)'
;MNSPPRYFKLLDAVEAFIDAPPTTSKGEAAAKETTAKLVNKAGKRLRKRHDEAVGAAVGPQRDRAFHEVRKAAKKLRFAAAAVEGIHGKRAVKLEDAAHRIQSILGDHQDSVMARAELLKLGSAPGVSNGAFTYGVLHAMELTAADATQQEYLRKGKKARNLRLKK
;
A
#
# COMPACT_ATOMS: atom_id res chain seq x y z
N MET A 1 36.95 35.27 2.21
CA MET A 1 36.00 34.67 1.25
C MET A 1 34.85 34.07 2.04
N ASN A 2 33.69 34.70 2.05
CA ASN A 2 32.50 34.14 2.71
C ASN A 2 31.91 32.97 1.88
N SER A 3 31.99 31.78 2.41
CA SER A 3 31.26 30.64 1.80
C SER A 3 29.78 30.96 1.77
N PRO A 4 29.07 30.76 0.64
CA PRO A 4 27.66 31.02 0.57
C PRO A 4 26.91 30.22 1.66
N PRO A 5 25.86 30.82 2.28
CA PRO A 5 25.05 30.12 3.28
C PRO A 5 24.59 28.76 2.76
N ARG A 6 24.50 27.76 3.62
CA ARG A 6 24.06 26.38 3.27
C ARG A 6 22.77 26.34 2.46
N TYR A 7 21.90 27.32 2.68
CA TYR A 7 20.65 27.47 1.97
C TYR A 7 20.87 27.70 0.47
N PHE A 8 21.72 28.65 0.07
CA PHE A 8 22.00 28.92 -1.35
C PHE A 8 22.69 27.74 -2.04
N LYS A 9 23.61 27.05 -1.35
CA LYS A 9 24.22 25.82 -1.89
C LYS A 9 23.19 24.73 -2.14
N LEU A 10 22.16 24.63 -1.30
CA LEU A 10 21.07 23.67 -1.51
C LEU A 10 20.22 24.07 -2.73
N LEU A 11 19.90 25.36 -2.89
CA LEU A 11 19.18 25.85 -4.06
C LEU A 11 19.94 25.59 -5.36
N ASP A 12 21.23 25.96 -5.40
CA ASP A 12 22.10 25.71 -6.54
C ASP A 12 22.16 24.20 -6.90
N ALA A 13 22.24 23.34 -5.88
CA ALA A 13 22.24 21.89 -6.08
C ALA A 13 20.91 21.35 -6.59
N VAL A 14 19.79 21.92 -6.16
CA VAL A 14 18.46 21.58 -6.65
C VAL A 14 18.27 22.03 -8.09
N GLU A 15 18.67 23.26 -8.44
CA GLU A 15 18.63 23.76 -9.81
C GLU A 15 19.49 22.91 -10.73
N ALA A 16 20.74 22.63 -10.35
CA ALA A 16 21.63 21.74 -11.11
C ALA A 16 21.04 20.34 -11.30
N PHE A 17 20.32 19.81 -10.29
CA PHE A 17 19.64 18.51 -10.39
C PHE A 17 18.42 18.54 -11.32
N ILE A 18 17.70 19.67 -11.39
CA ILE A 18 16.57 19.86 -12.30
C ILE A 18 17.06 19.95 -13.75
N ASP A 19 18.13 20.75 -13.99
CA ASP A 19 18.66 21.02 -15.33
C ASP A 19 19.40 19.82 -15.93
N ALA A 20 20.14 19.09 -15.09
CA ALA A 20 20.95 17.93 -15.51
C ALA A 20 20.85 16.81 -14.48
N PRO A 21 19.68 16.12 -14.37
CA PRO A 21 19.54 15.02 -13.44
C PRO A 21 20.54 13.90 -13.78
N PRO A 22 21.29 13.36 -12.79
CA PRO A 22 22.24 12.29 -13.04
C PRO A 22 21.50 11.03 -13.49
N THR A 23 21.77 10.60 -14.72
CA THR A 23 21.22 9.38 -15.29
C THR A 23 22.19 8.21 -15.11
N THR A 24 21.65 7.02 -14.93
CA THR A 24 22.43 5.77 -14.98
C THR A 24 22.28 5.13 -16.35
N SER A 25 23.15 4.17 -16.70
CA SER A 25 23.01 3.37 -17.92
C SER A 25 21.63 2.71 -18.08
N LYS A 26 20.92 2.49 -16.97
CA LYS A 26 19.52 2.02 -17.00
C LYS A 26 18.53 3.11 -17.42
N GLY A 27 18.85 4.38 -17.19
CA GLY A 27 18.05 5.52 -17.65
C GLY A 27 18.12 5.72 -19.17
N GLU A 28 19.19 5.24 -19.82
CA GLU A 28 19.36 5.29 -21.27
C GLU A 28 18.57 4.19 -22.00
N ALA A 29 18.12 3.16 -21.28
CA ALA A 29 17.35 2.07 -21.89
C ALA A 29 15.93 2.53 -22.26
N ALA A 30 15.35 1.89 -23.30
CA ALA A 30 13.99 2.19 -23.75
C ALA A 30 12.98 2.23 -22.58
N ALA A 31 12.41 3.41 -22.33
CA ALA A 31 11.54 3.68 -21.20
C ALA A 31 10.36 2.69 -21.10
N LYS A 32 9.76 2.33 -22.26
CA LYS A 32 8.61 1.42 -22.31
C LYS A 32 8.91 0.03 -21.79
N GLU A 33 10.05 -0.54 -22.10
CA GLU A 33 10.42 -1.89 -21.64
C GLU A 33 10.89 -1.86 -20.19
N THR A 34 11.69 -0.87 -19.84
CA THR A 34 12.26 -0.74 -18.49
C THR A 34 11.16 -0.50 -17.46
N THR A 35 10.26 0.42 -17.74
CA THR A 35 9.13 0.73 -16.83
C THR A 35 8.16 -0.45 -16.71
N ALA A 36 7.88 -1.17 -17.82
CA ALA A 36 7.06 -2.37 -17.75
C ALA A 36 7.68 -3.47 -16.86
N LYS A 37 9.01 -3.67 -16.95
CA LYS A 37 9.73 -4.61 -16.07
C LYS A 37 9.61 -4.23 -14.60
N LEU A 38 9.76 -2.93 -14.27
CA LEU A 38 9.65 -2.41 -12.90
C LEU A 38 8.24 -2.58 -12.33
N VAL A 39 7.21 -2.17 -13.09
CA VAL A 39 5.81 -2.33 -12.67
C VAL A 39 5.46 -3.81 -12.50
N ASN A 40 5.88 -4.68 -13.42
CA ASN A 40 5.64 -6.11 -13.32
C ASN A 40 6.37 -6.76 -12.13
N LYS A 41 7.53 -6.23 -11.70
CA LYS A 41 8.20 -6.63 -10.46
C LYS A 41 7.34 -6.30 -9.24
N ALA A 42 6.72 -5.12 -9.20
CA ALA A 42 5.77 -4.75 -8.14
C ALA A 42 4.53 -5.67 -8.14
N GLY A 43 3.99 -6.01 -9.31
CA GLY A 43 2.88 -6.97 -9.44
C GLY A 43 3.25 -8.38 -8.94
N LYS A 44 4.46 -8.87 -9.24
CA LYS A 44 4.97 -10.14 -8.69
C LYS A 44 5.06 -10.11 -7.16
N ARG A 45 5.48 -8.97 -6.60
CA ARG A 45 5.54 -8.80 -5.14
C ARG A 45 4.15 -8.82 -4.50
N LEU A 46 3.18 -8.14 -5.10
CA LEU A 46 1.79 -8.19 -4.64
C LEU A 46 1.25 -9.62 -4.64
N ARG A 47 1.47 -10.38 -5.71
CA ARG A 47 1.06 -11.79 -5.78
C ARG A 47 1.67 -12.62 -4.66
N LYS A 48 2.98 -12.52 -4.43
CA LYS A 48 3.66 -13.23 -3.35
C LYS A 48 3.02 -12.91 -1.99
N ARG A 49 2.76 -11.63 -1.69
CA ARG A 49 2.10 -11.22 -0.45
C ARG A 49 0.67 -11.71 -0.33
N HIS A 50 -0.06 -11.74 -1.45
CA HIS A 50 -1.40 -12.33 -1.50
C HIS A 50 -1.38 -13.83 -1.13
N ASP A 51 -0.47 -14.60 -1.73
CA ASP A 51 -0.37 -16.04 -1.47
C ASP A 51 0.02 -16.32 0.01
N GLU A 52 0.94 -15.53 0.57
CA GLU A 52 1.29 -15.57 2.00
C GLU A 52 0.09 -15.25 2.90
N ALA A 53 -0.72 -14.25 2.55
CA ALA A 53 -1.87 -13.85 3.36
C ALA A 53 -3.01 -14.87 3.31
N VAL A 54 -3.24 -15.49 2.16
CA VAL A 54 -4.24 -16.58 2.03
C VAL A 54 -3.85 -17.79 2.86
N GLY A 55 -2.57 -18.11 2.94
CA GLY A 55 -2.06 -19.23 3.74
C GLY A 55 -1.86 -18.95 5.23
N ALA A 56 -1.98 -17.68 5.66
CA ALA A 56 -1.76 -17.30 7.05
C ALA A 56 -2.90 -17.79 7.97
N ALA A 57 -2.56 -18.16 9.21
CA ALA A 57 -3.56 -18.50 10.23
C ALA A 57 -4.44 -17.30 10.57
N VAL A 58 -5.72 -17.56 10.84
CA VAL A 58 -6.69 -16.52 11.23
C VAL A 58 -6.24 -15.82 12.52
N GLY A 59 -6.46 -14.53 12.61
CA GLY A 59 -6.06 -13.70 13.74
C GLY A 59 -4.86 -12.80 13.43
N PRO A 60 -4.06 -12.40 14.44
CA PRO A 60 -3.02 -11.39 14.30
C PRO A 60 -1.96 -11.67 13.21
N GLN A 61 -1.74 -12.93 12.88
CA GLN A 61 -0.82 -13.30 11.80
C GLN A 61 -1.39 -12.93 10.44
N ARG A 62 -2.69 -13.20 10.22
CA ARG A 62 -3.38 -12.84 8.97
C ARG A 62 -3.56 -11.35 8.85
N ASP A 63 -3.86 -10.64 9.95
CA ASP A 63 -3.95 -9.18 9.97
C ASP A 63 -2.63 -8.54 9.50
N ARG A 64 -1.50 -9.02 10.01
CA ARG A 64 -0.17 -8.57 9.56
C ARG A 64 0.08 -8.90 8.09
N ALA A 65 -0.31 -10.07 7.62
CA ALA A 65 -0.15 -10.46 6.23
C ALA A 65 -1.00 -9.59 5.30
N PHE A 66 -2.23 -9.24 5.67
CA PHE A 66 -3.08 -8.31 4.92
C PHE A 66 -2.50 -6.90 4.88
N HIS A 67 -1.89 -6.43 5.97
CA HIS A 67 -1.15 -5.17 5.96
C HIS A 67 -0.01 -5.18 4.93
N GLU A 68 0.75 -6.27 4.83
CA GLU A 68 1.80 -6.41 3.82
C GLU A 68 1.25 -6.45 2.39
N VAL A 69 0.09 -7.08 2.16
CA VAL A 69 -0.61 -7.02 0.87
C VAL A 69 -1.01 -5.58 0.52
N ARG A 70 -1.61 -4.85 1.47
CA ARG A 70 -1.99 -3.44 1.31
C ARG A 70 -0.79 -2.57 0.90
N LYS A 71 0.36 -2.75 1.59
CA LYS A 71 1.61 -2.04 1.25
C LYS A 71 2.10 -2.38 -0.16
N ALA A 72 2.00 -3.64 -0.57
CA ALA A 72 2.40 -4.07 -1.91
C ALA A 72 1.44 -3.53 -2.98
N ALA A 73 0.12 -3.51 -2.70
CA ALA A 73 -0.89 -2.92 -3.58
C ALA A 73 -0.67 -1.41 -3.76
N LYS A 74 -0.41 -0.68 -2.65
CA LYS A 74 -0.06 0.74 -2.69
C LYS A 74 1.17 1.01 -3.58
N LYS A 75 2.22 0.19 -3.46
CA LYS A 75 3.42 0.33 -4.30
C LYS A 75 3.13 0.04 -5.77
N LEU A 76 2.32 -0.98 -6.08
CA LEU A 76 1.92 -1.28 -7.46
C LEU A 76 1.07 -0.14 -8.05
N ARG A 77 0.13 0.41 -7.27
CA ARG A 77 -0.69 1.53 -7.66
C ARG A 77 0.16 2.73 -8.09
N PHE A 78 1.07 3.18 -7.24
CA PHE A 78 1.94 4.32 -7.59
C PHE A 78 2.90 4.01 -8.74
N ALA A 79 3.41 2.79 -8.83
CA ALA A 79 4.24 2.40 -9.97
C ALA A 79 3.46 2.39 -11.28
N ALA A 80 2.17 2.03 -11.26
CA ALA A 80 1.31 2.08 -12.43
C ALA A 80 0.95 3.53 -12.81
N ALA A 81 0.59 4.37 -11.83
CA ALA A 81 0.32 5.79 -12.06
C ALA A 81 1.52 6.51 -12.68
N ALA A 82 2.72 6.29 -12.16
CA ALA A 82 3.95 6.93 -12.66
C ALA A 82 4.27 6.62 -14.13
N VAL A 83 3.71 5.56 -14.68
CA VAL A 83 3.98 5.13 -16.07
C VAL A 83 2.77 5.30 -17.00
N GLU A 84 1.75 6.03 -16.56
CA GLU A 84 0.53 6.28 -17.33
C GLU A 84 0.85 6.93 -18.69
N GLY A 85 1.70 7.95 -18.72
CA GLY A 85 2.11 8.63 -19.94
C GLY A 85 2.79 7.72 -20.97
N ILE A 86 3.37 6.59 -20.52
CA ILE A 86 4.07 5.64 -21.40
C ILE A 86 3.15 4.47 -21.82
N HIS A 87 2.30 3.99 -20.90
CA HIS A 87 1.50 2.78 -21.07
C HIS A 87 -0.01 3.05 -21.22
N GLY A 88 -0.44 4.29 -21.03
CA GLY A 88 -1.80 4.76 -21.22
C GLY A 88 -2.84 3.94 -20.45
N LYS A 89 -3.96 3.64 -21.09
CA LYS A 89 -5.10 2.93 -20.48
C LYS A 89 -4.74 1.60 -19.78
N ARG A 90 -3.63 0.96 -20.12
CA ARG A 90 -3.20 -0.27 -19.46
C ARG A 90 -2.67 0.01 -18.05
N ALA A 91 -1.93 1.11 -17.90
CA ALA A 91 -1.43 1.55 -16.60
C ALA A 91 -2.59 1.99 -15.69
N VAL A 92 -3.55 2.77 -16.22
CA VAL A 92 -4.76 3.20 -15.48
C VAL A 92 -5.54 1.99 -14.98
N LYS A 93 -5.84 1.00 -15.83
CA LYS A 93 -6.55 -0.23 -15.40
C LYS A 93 -5.79 -1.00 -14.31
N LEU A 94 -4.47 -1.00 -14.36
CA LEU A 94 -3.64 -1.66 -13.35
C LEU A 94 -3.65 -0.87 -12.04
N GLU A 95 -3.57 0.47 -12.12
CA GLU A 95 -3.70 1.36 -10.97
C GLU A 95 -5.03 1.16 -10.26
N ASP A 96 -6.15 1.23 -11.00
CA ASP A 96 -7.50 1.03 -10.46
C ASP A 96 -7.65 -0.33 -9.76
N ALA A 97 -7.09 -1.38 -10.37
CA ALA A 97 -7.16 -2.71 -9.79
C ALA A 97 -6.34 -2.82 -8.49
N ALA A 98 -5.16 -2.19 -8.44
CA ALA A 98 -4.33 -2.13 -7.24
C ALA A 98 -4.96 -1.23 -6.17
N HIS A 99 -5.61 -0.12 -6.57
CA HIS A 99 -6.33 0.78 -5.68
C HIS A 99 -7.48 0.06 -4.97
N ARG A 100 -8.29 -0.72 -5.68
CA ARG A 100 -9.38 -1.50 -5.08
C ARG A 100 -8.88 -2.46 -3.99
N ILE A 101 -7.76 -3.14 -4.22
CA ILE A 101 -7.15 -4.01 -3.21
C ILE A 101 -6.66 -3.19 -2.01
N GLN A 102 -6.00 -2.07 -2.27
CA GLN A 102 -5.50 -1.17 -1.23
C GLN A 102 -6.65 -0.63 -0.37
N SER A 103 -7.80 -0.27 -0.96
CA SER A 103 -8.96 0.27 -0.26
C SER A 103 -9.58 -0.77 0.66
N ILE A 104 -9.94 -1.96 0.14
CA ILE A 104 -10.54 -3.03 0.96
C ILE A 104 -9.64 -3.37 2.16
N LEU A 105 -8.33 -3.46 1.95
CA LEU A 105 -7.40 -3.75 3.04
C LEU A 105 -7.06 -2.50 3.88
N GLY A 106 -7.43 -1.30 3.43
CA GLY A 106 -7.46 -0.07 4.22
C GLY A 106 -8.47 -0.19 5.33
N ASP A 107 -9.72 -0.44 4.97
CA ASP A 107 -10.85 -0.59 5.89
C ASP A 107 -10.57 -1.70 6.93
N HIS A 108 -9.98 -2.84 6.48
CA HIS A 108 -9.53 -3.90 7.40
C HIS A 108 -8.48 -3.40 8.40
N GLN A 109 -7.47 -2.67 7.93
CA GLN A 109 -6.41 -2.15 8.81
C GLN A 109 -6.94 -1.14 9.82
N ASP A 110 -7.87 -0.29 9.40
CA ASP A 110 -8.49 0.72 10.26
C ASP A 110 -9.30 0.04 11.38
N SER A 111 -10.06 -1.02 11.07
CA SER A 111 -10.74 -1.85 12.08
C SER A 111 -9.77 -2.55 13.03
N VAL A 112 -8.61 -3.05 12.55
CA VAL A 112 -7.58 -3.65 13.42
C VAL A 112 -7.03 -2.63 14.40
N MET A 113 -6.75 -1.41 13.94
CA MET A 113 -6.25 -0.34 14.80
C MET A 113 -7.31 0.16 15.79
N ALA A 114 -8.55 0.34 15.33
CA ALA A 114 -9.68 0.73 16.18
C ALA A 114 -9.91 -0.28 17.32
N ARG A 115 -9.89 -1.59 17.01
CA ARG A 115 -10.03 -2.65 18.03
C ARG A 115 -8.94 -2.59 19.09
N ALA A 116 -7.70 -2.37 18.69
CA ALA A 116 -6.58 -2.26 19.62
C ALA A 116 -6.75 -1.05 20.59
N GLU A 117 -7.18 0.09 20.05
CA GLU A 117 -7.41 1.28 20.87
C GLU A 117 -8.65 1.14 21.77
N LEU A 118 -9.74 0.58 21.26
CA LEU A 118 -10.96 0.31 22.04
C LEU A 118 -10.69 -0.64 23.22
N LEU A 119 -9.87 -1.67 23.01
CA LEU A 119 -9.47 -2.59 24.06
C LEU A 119 -8.66 -1.86 25.14
N LYS A 120 -7.71 -1.03 24.74
CA LYS A 120 -6.89 -0.22 25.65
C LYS A 120 -7.75 0.76 26.48
N LEU A 121 -8.66 1.48 25.82
CA LEU A 121 -9.57 2.42 26.47
C LEU A 121 -10.54 1.71 27.41
N GLY A 122 -11.12 0.58 27.01
CA GLY A 122 -12.05 -0.21 27.81
C GLY A 122 -11.41 -0.88 29.02
N SER A 123 -10.08 -1.07 29.00
CA SER A 123 -9.30 -1.66 30.10
C SER A 123 -8.65 -0.61 31.01
N ALA A 124 -8.84 0.68 30.75
CA ALA A 124 -8.20 1.74 31.53
C ALA A 124 -8.82 1.86 32.94
N PRO A 125 -8.02 2.17 33.97
CA PRO A 125 -8.54 2.41 35.33
C PRO A 125 -9.62 3.51 35.34
N GLY A 126 -10.72 3.30 36.04
CA GLY A 126 -11.81 4.27 36.19
C GLY A 126 -12.89 4.25 35.10
N VAL A 127 -12.79 3.35 34.09
CA VAL A 127 -13.73 3.27 32.94
C VAL A 127 -14.95 2.37 33.23
N SER A 128 -15.20 1.93 34.45
CA SER A 128 -16.25 0.95 34.80
C SER A 128 -17.59 1.16 34.08
N ASN A 129 -18.07 2.41 33.98
CA ASN A 129 -19.34 2.71 33.27
C ASN A 129 -19.25 2.74 31.75
N GLY A 130 -18.05 2.86 31.19
CA GLY A 130 -17.83 2.89 29.75
C GLY A 130 -17.35 1.56 29.14
N ALA A 131 -16.87 0.64 29.97
CA ALA A 131 -16.27 -0.61 29.51
C ALA A 131 -17.19 -1.44 28.60
N PHE A 132 -18.48 -1.49 28.92
CA PHE A 132 -19.49 -2.15 28.09
C PHE A 132 -19.57 -1.52 26.68
N THR A 133 -19.62 -0.19 26.59
CA THR A 133 -19.69 0.52 25.33
C THR A 133 -18.46 0.25 24.47
N TYR A 134 -17.24 0.29 25.07
CA TYR A 134 -16.02 -0.06 24.35
C TYR A 134 -16.00 -1.51 23.89
N GLY A 135 -16.55 -2.43 24.69
CA GLY A 135 -16.71 -3.83 24.30
C GLY A 135 -17.65 -4.01 23.10
N VAL A 136 -18.78 -3.32 23.07
CA VAL A 136 -19.71 -3.33 21.94
C VAL A 136 -19.05 -2.77 20.67
N LEU A 137 -18.40 -1.62 20.76
CA LEU A 137 -17.68 -1.02 19.64
C LEU A 137 -16.56 -1.94 19.11
N HIS A 138 -15.81 -2.58 20.01
CA HIS A 138 -14.81 -3.56 19.63
C HIS A 138 -15.40 -4.75 18.86
N ALA A 139 -16.57 -5.27 19.28
CA ALA A 139 -17.25 -6.36 18.59
C ALA A 139 -17.75 -5.92 17.20
N MET A 140 -18.25 -4.69 17.06
CA MET A 140 -18.64 -4.12 15.76
C MET A 140 -17.46 -4.02 14.80
N GLU A 141 -16.31 -3.52 15.28
CA GLU A 141 -15.08 -3.46 14.49
C GLU A 141 -14.55 -4.84 14.12
N LEU A 142 -14.69 -5.84 14.98
CA LEU A 142 -14.34 -7.22 14.65
C LEU A 142 -15.19 -7.74 13.49
N THR A 143 -16.50 -7.51 13.52
CA THR A 143 -17.42 -7.89 12.46
C THR A 143 -17.10 -7.17 11.14
N ALA A 144 -16.77 -5.89 11.19
CA ALA A 144 -16.35 -5.11 10.02
C ALA A 144 -15.03 -5.64 9.42
N ALA A 145 -14.06 -5.99 10.26
CA ALA A 145 -12.80 -6.60 9.83
C ALA A 145 -13.04 -7.96 9.13
N ASP A 146 -13.91 -8.80 9.68
CA ASP A 146 -14.26 -10.10 9.07
C ASP A 146 -14.95 -9.92 7.71
N ALA A 147 -15.86 -8.96 7.59
CA ALA A 147 -16.53 -8.66 6.32
C ALA A 147 -15.54 -8.21 5.25
N THR A 148 -14.62 -7.29 5.58
CA THR A 148 -13.58 -6.82 4.66
C THR A 148 -12.58 -7.93 4.31
N GLN A 149 -12.24 -8.81 5.26
CA GLN A 149 -11.43 -9.99 5.01
C GLN A 149 -12.09 -10.93 3.98
N GLN A 150 -13.37 -11.25 4.17
CA GLN A 150 -14.14 -12.10 3.24
C GLN A 150 -14.22 -11.46 1.84
N GLU A 151 -14.49 -10.15 1.79
CA GLU A 151 -14.51 -9.40 0.54
C GLU A 151 -13.16 -9.48 -0.18
N TYR A 152 -12.06 -9.28 0.55
CA TYR A 152 -10.72 -9.40 -0.01
C TYR A 152 -10.45 -10.82 -0.52
N LEU A 153 -10.76 -11.87 0.24
CA LEU A 153 -10.53 -13.24 -0.18
C LEU A 153 -11.32 -13.61 -1.45
N ARG A 154 -12.53 -13.07 -1.59
CA ARG A 154 -13.37 -13.23 -2.79
C ARG A 154 -12.83 -12.48 -4.00
N LYS A 155 -12.46 -11.19 -3.83
CA LYS A 155 -12.03 -10.31 -4.92
C LYS A 155 -10.53 -10.38 -5.20
N GLY A 156 -9.73 -10.70 -4.20
CA GLY A 156 -8.27 -10.66 -4.22
C GLY A 156 -7.63 -11.71 -5.13
N LYS A 157 -8.35 -12.77 -5.52
CA LYS A 157 -7.88 -13.75 -6.54
C LYS A 157 -7.38 -13.08 -7.82
N LYS A 158 -7.94 -11.90 -8.16
CA LYS A 158 -7.49 -11.10 -9.32
C LYS A 158 -6.09 -10.51 -9.12
N ALA A 159 -5.63 -10.36 -7.86
CA ALA A 159 -4.29 -9.85 -7.53
C ALA A 159 -3.17 -10.69 -8.16
N ARG A 160 -3.39 -11.99 -8.34
CA ARG A 160 -2.42 -12.91 -8.96
C ARG A 160 -2.06 -12.55 -10.40
N ASN A 161 -2.96 -11.87 -11.11
CA ASN A 161 -2.84 -11.58 -12.54
C ASN A 161 -2.53 -10.10 -12.83
N LEU A 162 -2.31 -9.29 -11.79
CA LEU A 162 -2.04 -7.86 -11.96
C LEU A 162 -0.63 -7.64 -12.53
N ARG A 163 -0.59 -7.24 -13.79
CA ARG A 163 0.62 -6.92 -14.54
C ARG A 163 0.29 -6.02 -15.72
N LEU A 164 1.27 -5.23 -16.18
CA LEU A 164 1.22 -4.64 -17.52
C LEU A 164 1.35 -5.76 -18.55
N LYS A 165 0.26 -6.00 -19.29
CA LYS A 165 0.29 -6.92 -20.42
C LYS A 165 1.04 -6.25 -21.58
N LYS A 166 1.73 -7.04 -22.39
CA LYS A 166 2.34 -6.58 -23.63
C LYS A 166 1.29 -6.01 -24.60
#